data_497648689726f4a32da49628573cca64
#
_entry.id   497648689726f4a32da49628573cca64
#
_cell.length_a   1.000
_cell.length_b   1.000
_cell.length_c   1.000
_cell.angle_alpha   90.00
_cell.angle_beta   90.00
_cell.angle_gamma   90.00
#
_symmetry.space_group_name_H-M   'P 1'
#
loop_
_entity.id
_entity.type
_entity.pdbx_description
1 polymer ?
#
loop_
_entity_poly.entity_id
_entity_poly.type
_entity_poly.pdbx_seq_one_letter_code
_entity_poly.pdbx_strand_id
1 'polypeptide(L)'
;MTLTLGAILFAVGLVAGGINALAGGSGFLVFPAFIAAGLPPIVANASAFVSLAPANVVGFAAHGRYLSEAHHSIPLRAAVAALGGVSGSLILIRTGSEAFENVVPWLLLTATLLFGLGPWVKARIERAYAFEGRRFPLLLYAFEFLICVYGGFFGVGMGIVMLAIYEVLGQDKFLVANAVKNFVIAIVTFVGIALFASFGLIAWGPAIVMGLGATIGGYASVSLAQRLSRSFLRGAVLSWAIGLTIYAFWTYLDV
;
A
#
# COMPACT_ATOMS: atom_id res chain seq x y z
N MET A 1 17.00 20.21 0.92
CA MET A 1 15.78 20.12 1.76
C MET A 1 15.92 21.15 2.88
N THR A 2 14.96 22.05 3.04
CA THR A 2 14.94 23.01 4.16
C THR A 2 14.55 22.30 5.45
N LEU A 3 14.96 22.84 6.60
CA LEU A 3 14.59 22.28 7.92
C LEU A 3 13.06 22.23 8.11
N THR A 4 12.37 23.28 7.65
CA THR A 4 10.90 23.36 7.69
C THR A 4 10.23 22.24 6.91
N LEU A 5 10.67 21.99 5.66
CA LEU A 5 10.14 20.91 4.85
C LEU A 5 10.40 19.53 5.49
N GLY A 6 11.59 19.35 6.08
CA GLY A 6 11.91 18.13 6.82
C GLY A 6 10.98 17.89 8.00
N ALA A 7 10.70 18.94 8.80
CA ALA A 7 9.77 18.85 9.92
C ALA A 7 8.33 18.50 9.47
N ILE A 8 7.86 19.10 8.36
CA ILE A 8 6.54 18.78 7.79
C ILE A 8 6.48 17.32 7.33
N LEU A 9 7.47 16.86 6.56
CA LEU A 9 7.51 15.47 6.07
C LEU A 9 7.60 14.47 7.23
N PHE A 10 8.36 14.78 8.27
CA PHE A 10 8.41 13.97 9.48
C PHE A 10 7.05 13.90 10.20
N ALA A 11 6.36 15.03 10.36
CA ALA A 11 5.03 15.09 10.99
C ALA A 11 3.98 14.32 10.17
N VAL A 12 4.00 14.47 8.83
CA VAL A 12 3.14 13.67 7.94
C VAL A 12 3.46 12.19 8.07
N GLY A 13 4.75 11.84 8.16
CA GLY A 13 5.20 10.48 8.41
C GLY A 13 4.62 9.91 9.71
N LEU A 14 4.68 10.67 10.84
CA LEU A 14 4.09 10.25 12.11
C LEU A 14 2.61 9.90 11.97
N VAL A 15 1.83 10.76 11.32
CA VAL A 15 0.39 10.54 11.10
C VAL A 15 0.16 9.33 10.17
N ALA A 16 0.91 9.26 9.05
CA ALA A 16 0.80 8.18 8.08
C ALA A 16 1.13 6.82 8.69
N GLY A 17 2.19 6.73 9.49
CA GLY A 17 2.59 5.51 10.19
C GLY A 17 1.52 5.05 11.17
N GLY A 18 0.94 5.98 11.93
CA GLY A 18 -0.17 5.72 12.83
C GLY A 18 -1.39 5.16 12.10
N ILE A 19 -1.80 5.79 11.01
CA ILE A 19 -2.92 5.33 10.19
C ILE A 19 -2.63 3.97 9.54
N ASN A 20 -1.40 3.75 9.07
CA ASN A 20 -1.03 2.47 8.47
C ASN A 20 -1.19 1.30 9.43
N ALA A 21 -0.79 1.49 10.68
CA ALA A 21 -0.90 0.46 11.71
C ALA A 21 -2.36 0.15 12.08
N LEU A 22 -3.25 1.15 12.02
CA LEU A 22 -4.65 1.05 12.49
C LEU A 22 -5.63 0.66 11.40
N ALA A 23 -5.51 1.25 10.22
CA ALA A 23 -6.52 1.16 9.16
C ALA A 23 -5.93 0.78 7.79
N GLY A 24 -4.61 0.83 7.62
CA GLY A 24 -3.98 0.80 6.30
C GLY A 24 -4.23 2.12 5.54
N GLY A 25 -3.73 2.21 4.31
CA GLY A 25 -4.00 3.38 3.46
C GLY A 25 -3.07 4.57 3.67
N SER A 26 -1.93 4.41 4.34
CA SER A 26 -0.93 5.47 4.53
C SER A 26 -0.42 6.09 3.23
N GLY A 27 -0.45 5.35 2.12
CA GLY A 27 -0.07 5.86 0.81
C GLY A 27 -0.88 7.07 0.36
N PHE A 28 -2.15 7.19 0.80
CA PHE A 28 -2.99 8.37 0.55
C PHE A 28 -2.48 9.65 1.22
N LEU A 29 -1.60 9.54 2.20
CA LEU A 29 -0.96 10.69 2.86
C LEU A 29 0.46 10.91 2.35
N VAL A 30 1.22 9.84 2.22
CA VAL A 30 2.65 9.88 1.88
C VAL A 30 2.87 10.39 0.45
N PHE A 31 2.15 9.83 -0.52
CA PHE A 31 2.31 10.21 -1.92
C PHE A 31 2.01 11.69 -2.19
N PRO A 32 0.83 12.24 -1.78
CA PRO A 32 0.54 13.65 -2.00
C PRO A 32 1.45 14.60 -1.20
N ALA A 33 1.92 14.19 -0.05
CA ALA A 33 2.86 15.00 0.72
C ALA A 33 4.19 15.18 -0.03
N PHE A 34 4.64 14.16 -0.74
CA PHE A 34 5.82 14.28 -1.59
C PHE A 34 5.56 15.15 -2.82
N ILE A 35 4.37 15.07 -3.43
CA ILE A 35 3.96 16.00 -4.50
C ILE A 35 3.97 17.44 -3.97
N ALA A 36 3.35 17.69 -2.82
CA ALA A 36 3.34 19.02 -2.18
C ALA A 36 4.74 19.51 -1.80
N ALA A 37 5.68 18.60 -1.55
CA ALA A 37 7.09 18.90 -1.33
C ALA A 37 7.85 19.24 -2.64
N GLY A 38 7.18 19.21 -3.80
CA GLY A 38 7.75 19.54 -5.11
C GLY A 38 8.44 18.37 -5.82
N LEU A 39 8.23 17.14 -5.38
CA LEU A 39 8.77 15.98 -6.08
C LEU A 39 7.90 15.63 -7.31
N PRO A 40 8.53 15.30 -8.45
CA PRO A 40 7.80 14.75 -9.60
C PRO A 40 7.00 13.50 -9.19
N PRO A 41 5.80 13.24 -9.74
CA PRO A 41 4.93 12.15 -9.32
C PRO A 41 5.59 10.77 -9.30
N ILE A 42 6.41 10.44 -10.29
CA ILE A 42 7.13 9.17 -10.32
C ILE A 42 8.15 9.05 -9.17
N VAL A 43 8.86 10.16 -8.84
CA VAL A 43 9.81 10.20 -7.74
C VAL A 43 9.09 10.19 -6.39
N ALA A 44 7.94 10.86 -6.28
CA ALA A 44 7.09 10.85 -5.11
C ALA A 44 6.59 9.42 -4.81
N ASN A 45 6.13 8.72 -5.84
CA ASN A 45 5.68 7.33 -5.71
C ASN A 45 6.83 6.40 -5.30
N ALA A 46 7.97 6.45 -5.99
CA ALA A 46 9.15 5.64 -5.66
C ALA A 46 9.68 5.92 -4.23
N SER A 47 9.67 7.19 -3.81
CA SER A 47 10.09 7.60 -2.46
C SER A 47 9.12 7.13 -1.37
N ALA A 48 7.82 6.99 -1.70
CA ALA A 48 6.82 6.45 -0.80
C ALA A 48 7.09 4.99 -0.43
N PHE A 49 7.63 4.18 -1.35
CA PHE A 49 8.05 2.81 -1.04
C PHE A 49 9.09 2.77 0.08
N VAL A 50 10.10 3.63 0.02
CA VAL A 50 11.14 3.73 1.06
C VAL A 50 10.54 4.17 2.39
N SER A 51 9.68 5.20 2.38
CA SER A 51 9.07 5.74 3.60
C SER A 51 8.17 4.74 4.31
N LEU A 52 7.51 3.86 3.56
CA LEU A 52 6.60 2.86 4.12
C LEU A 52 7.25 1.50 4.38
N ALA A 53 8.48 1.26 3.89
CA ALA A 53 9.19 0.00 4.08
C ALA A 53 9.34 -0.40 5.56
N PRO A 54 9.72 0.50 6.51
CA PRO A 54 9.81 0.12 7.92
C PRO A 54 8.47 -0.34 8.50
N ALA A 55 7.37 0.31 8.14
CA ALA A 55 6.03 -0.09 8.59
C ALA A 55 5.63 -1.48 8.05
N ASN A 56 6.01 -1.80 6.80
CA ASN A 56 5.77 -3.10 6.20
C ASN A 56 6.60 -4.21 6.89
N VAL A 57 7.86 -3.91 7.26
CA VAL A 57 8.71 -4.84 8.02
C VAL A 57 8.14 -5.10 9.41
N VAL A 58 7.70 -4.06 10.12
CA VAL A 58 7.07 -4.20 11.44
C VAL A 58 5.79 -5.03 11.33
N GLY A 59 4.96 -4.75 10.33
CA GLY A 59 3.74 -5.53 10.07
C GLY A 59 4.03 -7.01 9.78
N PHE A 60 5.08 -7.29 9.02
CA PHE A 60 5.57 -8.64 8.78
C PHE A 60 6.07 -9.31 10.07
N ALA A 61 6.93 -8.64 10.83
CA ALA A 61 7.49 -9.19 12.08
C ALA A 61 6.41 -9.50 13.12
N ALA A 62 5.40 -8.62 13.26
CA ALA A 62 4.30 -8.79 14.20
C ALA A 62 3.43 -10.04 13.92
N HIS A 63 3.29 -10.43 12.64
CA HIS A 63 2.43 -11.53 12.22
C HIS A 63 3.21 -12.75 11.73
N GLY A 64 4.53 -12.70 11.65
CA GLY A 64 5.39 -13.73 11.06
C GLY A 64 5.19 -15.14 11.64
N ARG A 65 4.82 -15.23 12.92
CA ARG A 65 4.50 -16.52 13.57
C ARG A 65 3.36 -17.30 12.91
N TYR A 66 2.43 -16.61 12.25
CA TYR A 66 1.29 -17.23 11.56
C TYR A 66 1.65 -17.74 10.17
N LEU A 67 2.82 -17.38 9.62
CA LEU A 67 3.27 -17.89 8.33
C LEU A 67 3.55 -19.38 8.34
N SER A 68 3.86 -19.95 9.49
CA SER A 68 4.05 -21.40 9.63
C SER A 68 2.79 -22.20 9.25
N GLU A 69 1.60 -21.64 9.41
CA GLU A 69 0.35 -22.27 9.00
C GLU A 69 0.17 -22.27 7.45
N ALA A 70 0.85 -21.36 6.75
CA ALA A 70 0.81 -21.22 5.29
C ALA A 70 2.09 -21.69 4.59
N HIS A 71 3.02 -22.35 5.29
CA HIS A 71 4.40 -22.60 4.84
C HIS A 71 4.53 -23.26 3.47
N HIS A 72 3.63 -24.16 3.08
CA HIS A 72 3.66 -24.82 1.76
C HIS A 72 3.43 -23.87 0.59
N SER A 73 2.69 -22.77 0.79
CA SER A 73 2.40 -21.79 -0.26
C SER A 73 3.39 -20.62 -0.30
N ILE A 74 4.20 -20.42 0.73
CA ILE A 74 5.10 -19.26 0.86
C ILE A 74 6.11 -19.13 -0.28
N PRO A 75 6.83 -20.18 -0.73
CA PRO A 75 7.79 -20.04 -1.83
C PRO A 75 7.12 -19.59 -3.14
N LEU A 76 5.95 -20.15 -3.46
CA LEU A 76 5.21 -19.76 -4.66
C LEU A 76 4.69 -18.33 -4.56
N ARG A 77 4.15 -17.94 -3.41
CA ARG A 77 3.72 -16.55 -3.16
C ARG A 77 4.87 -15.56 -3.22
N ALA A 78 6.06 -15.95 -2.71
CA ALA A 78 7.25 -15.12 -2.85
C ALA A 78 7.64 -14.89 -4.31
N ALA A 79 7.59 -15.95 -5.13
CA ALA A 79 7.87 -15.84 -6.56
C ALA A 79 6.83 -14.97 -7.29
N VAL A 80 5.53 -15.18 -7.01
CA VAL A 80 4.42 -14.38 -7.57
C VAL A 80 4.57 -12.91 -7.18
N ALA A 81 4.87 -12.63 -5.91
CA ALA A 81 5.08 -11.28 -5.40
C ALA A 81 6.28 -10.59 -6.05
N ALA A 82 7.41 -11.31 -6.16
CA ALA A 82 8.62 -10.77 -6.78
C ALA A 82 8.40 -10.49 -8.27
N LEU A 83 7.84 -11.43 -9.03
CA LEU A 83 7.55 -11.26 -10.45
C LEU A 83 6.52 -10.14 -10.69
N GLY A 84 5.44 -10.09 -9.92
CA GLY A 84 4.45 -9.03 -10.01
C GLY A 84 5.05 -7.67 -9.65
N GLY A 85 5.80 -7.59 -8.55
CA GLY A 85 6.50 -6.37 -8.12
C GLY A 85 7.49 -5.86 -9.16
N VAL A 86 8.33 -6.76 -9.71
CA VAL A 86 9.26 -6.42 -10.82
C VAL A 86 8.47 -5.88 -12.02
N SER A 87 7.44 -6.60 -12.45
CA SER A 87 6.63 -6.21 -13.61
C SER A 87 6.01 -4.83 -13.42
N GLY A 88 5.35 -4.59 -12.27
CA GLY A 88 4.73 -3.31 -11.95
C GLY A 88 5.74 -2.16 -11.88
N SER A 89 6.86 -2.35 -11.20
CA SER A 89 7.91 -1.33 -11.09
C SER A 89 8.56 -1.01 -12.44
N LEU A 90 8.80 -2.03 -13.28
CA LEU A 90 9.32 -1.81 -14.62
C LEU A 90 8.33 -1.10 -15.54
N ILE A 91 7.02 -1.40 -15.42
CA ILE A 91 5.97 -0.67 -16.14
C ILE A 91 6.02 0.81 -15.73
N LEU A 92 6.09 1.12 -14.43
CA LEU A 92 6.19 2.51 -13.96
C LEU A 92 7.42 3.21 -14.52
N ILE A 93 8.60 2.58 -14.44
CA ILE A 93 9.85 3.14 -14.94
C ILE A 93 9.76 3.45 -16.45
N ARG A 94 9.12 2.56 -17.23
CA ARG A 94 8.94 2.74 -18.68
C ARG A 94 7.84 3.73 -19.05
N THR A 95 6.86 3.93 -18.18
CA THR A 95 5.79 4.90 -18.39
C THR A 95 6.35 6.33 -18.44
N GLY A 96 7.38 6.62 -17.65
CA GLY A 96 7.97 7.96 -17.57
C GLY A 96 7.09 8.95 -16.79
N SER A 97 7.63 10.15 -16.52
CA SER A 97 6.98 11.12 -15.63
C SER A 97 5.68 11.69 -16.23
N GLU A 98 5.71 12.12 -17.49
CA GLU A 98 4.56 12.77 -18.14
C GLU A 98 3.35 11.83 -18.27
N ALA A 99 3.58 10.62 -18.80
CA ALA A 99 2.51 9.64 -18.93
C ALA A 99 1.99 9.18 -17.56
N PHE A 100 2.87 9.10 -16.53
CA PHE A 100 2.45 8.74 -15.18
C PHE A 100 1.57 9.83 -14.55
N GLU A 101 1.88 11.12 -14.76
CA GLU A 101 1.07 12.26 -14.31
C GLU A 101 -0.38 12.14 -14.77
N ASN A 102 -0.59 11.81 -16.04
CA ASN A 102 -1.93 11.62 -16.62
C ASN A 102 -2.69 10.42 -16.03
N VAL A 103 -1.97 9.42 -15.52
CA VAL A 103 -2.57 8.22 -14.93
C VAL A 103 -2.84 8.39 -13.42
N VAL A 104 -2.13 9.30 -12.72
CA VAL A 104 -2.26 9.52 -11.27
C VAL A 104 -3.71 9.73 -10.81
N PRO A 105 -4.55 10.58 -11.44
CA PRO A 105 -5.94 10.76 -11.02
C PRO A 105 -6.75 9.47 -11.03
N TRP A 106 -6.56 8.65 -12.07
CA TRP A 106 -7.22 7.36 -12.23
C TRP A 106 -6.74 6.32 -11.22
N LEU A 107 -5.45 6.35 -10.88
CA LEU A 107 -4.88 5.48 -9.84
C LEU A 107 -5.42 5.85 -8.46
N LEU A 108 -5.50 7.15 -8.15
CA LEU A 108 -6.08 7.64 -6.90
C LEU A 108 -7.57 7.32 -6.83
N LEU A 109 -8.31 7.47 -7.91
CA LEU A 109 -9.72 7.08 -8.00
C LEU A 109 -9.89 5.59 -7.73
N THR A 110 -9.12 4.75 -8.41
CA THR A 110 -9.15 3.29 -8.24
C THR A 110 -8.83 2.91 -6.80
N ALA A 111 -7.75 3.45 -6.24
CA ALA A 111 -7.37 3.20 -4.84
C ALA A 111 -8.45 3.67 -3.86
N THR A 112 -9.05 4.85 -4.08
CA THR A 112 -10.13 5.40 -3.25
C THR A 112 -11.38 4.54 -3.31
N LEU A 113 -11.77 4.07 -4.49
CA LEU A 113 -12.90 3.14 -4.67
C LEU A 113 -12.62 1.80 -3.97
N LEU A 114 -11.44 1.24 -4.16
CA LEU A 114 -11.03 -0.01 -3.49
C LEU A 114 -11.02 0.14 -1.96
N PHE A 115 -10.55 1.27 -1.45
CA PHE A 115 -10.56 1.56 -0.02
C PHE A 115 -11.98 1.76 0.51
N GLY A 116 -12.81 2.52 -0.20
CA GLY A 116 -14.18 2.85 0.20
C GLY A 116 -15.13 1.65 0.09
N LEU A 117 -15.07 0.93 -1.03
CA LEU A 117 -15.97 -0.19 -1.32
C LEU A 117 -15.48 -1.54 -0.75
N GLY A 118 -14.21 -1.62 -0.34
CA GLY A 118 -13.59 -2.87 0.11
C GLY A 118 -14.43 -3.70 1.10
N PRO A 119 -14.99 -3.15 2.19
CA PRO A 119 -15.83 -3.92 3.12
C PRO A 119 -17.18 -4.32 2.53
N TRP A 120 -17.75 -3.51 1.64
CA TRP A 120 -18.99 -3.87 0.97
C TRP A 120 -18.76 -5.01 -0.02
N VAL A 121 -17.68 -4.93 -0.81
CA VAL A 121 -17.25 -6.00 -1.71
C VAL A 121 -16.98 -7.27 -0.92
N LYS A 122 -16.23 -7.19 0.19
CA LYS A 122 -15.98 -8.31 1.09
C LYS A 122 -17.29 -8.96 1.56
N ALA A 123 -18.20 -8.17 2.13
CA ALA A 123 -19.48 -8.69 2.65
C ALA A 123 -20.37 -9.31 1.54
N ARG A 124 -20.28 -8.80 0.31
CA ARG A 124 -21.01 -9.32 -0.82
C ARG A 124 -20.44 -10.65 -1.30
N ILE A 125 -19.10 -10.73 -1.35
CA ILE A 125 -18.39 -11.93 -1.76
C ILE A 125 -18.54 -13.04 -0.71
N GLU A 126 -18.44 -12.74 0.58
CA GLU A 126 -18.69 -13.71 1.67
C GLU A 126 -20.09 -14.33 1.55
N ARG A 127 -21.11 -13.53 1.19
CA ARG A 127 -22.49 -14.04 0.99
C ARG A 127 -22.65 -14.86 -0.28
N ALA A 128 -21.94 -14.50 -1.35
CA ALA A 128 -22.05 -15.19 -2.64
C ALA A 128 -21.22 -16.48 -2.69
N TYR A 129 -20.11 -16.50 -1.98
CA TYR A 129 -19.13 -17.61 -1.92
C TYR A 129 -19.17 -18.36 -0.57
N ALA A 130 -20.31 -18.40 0.11
CA ALA A 130 -20.57 -19.41 1.14
C ALA A 130 -20.53 -20.85 0.55
N PHE A 131 -19.62 -21.04 -0.43
CA PHE A 131 -19.35 -22.30 -1.10
C PHE A 131 -18.43 -23.15 -0.24
N GLU A 132 -19.02 -24.16 0.36
CA GLU A 132 -18.35 -25.22 1.09
C GLU A 132 -17.11 -25.73 0.34
N GLY A 133 -15.92 -25.41 0.87
CA GLY A 133 -14.69 -26.21 0.67
C GLY A 133 -13.97 -26.10 -0.67
N ARG A 134 -14.42 -25.35 -1.68
CA ARG A 134 -13.71 -25.23 -2.96
C ARG A 134 -12.60 -24.19 -2.92
N ARG A 135 -11.36 -24.68 -2.91
CA ARG A 135 -10.16 -23.84 -3.13
C ARG A 135 -9.96 -23.62 -4.63
N PHE A 136 -9.73 -22.38 -5.04
CA PHE A 136 -9.35 -22.03 -6.40
C PHE A 136 -7.90 -21.49 -6.42
N PRO A 137 -6.89 -22.34 -6.21
CA PRO A 137 -5.52 -21.87 -6.01
C PRO A 137 -4.97 -21.12 -7.23
N LEU A 138 -5.28 -21.55 -8.44
CA LEU A 138 -4.82 -20.87 -9.66
C LEU A 138 -5.40 -19.46 -9.76
N LEU A 139 -6.68 -19.30 -9.49
CA LEU A 139 -7.35 -18.00 -9.51
C LEU A 139 -6.80 -17.07 -8.42
N LEU A 140 -6.54 -17.61 -7.22
CA LEU A 140 -5.92 -16.87 -6.13
C LEU A 140 -4.54 -16.32 -6.52
N TYR A 141 -3.66 -17.14 -7.08
CA TYR A 141 -2.32 -16.71 -7.50
C TYR A 141 -2.36 -15.76 -8.70
N ALA A 142 -3.31 -15.92 -9.62
CA ALA A 142 -3.51 -14.98 -10.72
C ALA A 142 -3.92 -13.58 -10.22
N PHE A 143 -4.87 -13.51 -9.30
CA PHE A 143 -5.24 -12.23 -8.67
C PHE A 143 -4.10 -11.66 -7.82
N GLU A 144 -3.40 -12.50 -7.05
CA GLU A 144 -2.23 -12.08 -6.27
C GLU A 144 -1.16 -11.46 -7.18
N PHE A 145 -0.86 -12.07 -8.32
CA PHE A 145 0.06 -11.52 -9.31
C PHE A 145 -0.39 -10.14 -9.82
N LEU A 146 -1.66 -10.01 -10.25
CA LEU A 146 -2.20 -8.74 -10.75
C LEU A 146 -2.16 -7.64 -9.68
N ILE A 147 -2.46 -7.98 -8.42
CA ILE A 147 -2.36 -7.04 -7.31
C ILE A 147 -0.90 -6.68 -7.03
N CYS A 148 0.03 -7.62 -7.17
CA CYS A 148 1.46 -7.34 -7.01
C CYS A 148 1.99 -6.46 -8.16
N VAL A 149 1.49 -6.61 -9.39
CA VAL A 149 1.78 -5.69 -10.51
C VAL A 149 1.26 -4.29 -10.18
N TYR A 150 0.01 -4.16 -9.76
CA TYR A 150 -0.54 -2.89 -9.30
C TYR A 150 0.27 -2.32 -8.13
N GLY A 151 0.64 -3.19 -7.17
CA GLY A 151 1.44 -2.85 -6.01
C GLY A 151 2.83 -2.30 -6.37
N GLY A 152 3.52 -2.92 -7.32
CA GLY A 152 4.81 -2.47 -7.83
C GLY A 152 4.73 -1.20 -8.68
N PHE A 153 3.58 -0.96 -9.34
CA PHE A 153 3.34 0.24 -10.12
C PHE A 153 2.99 1.46 -9.25
N PHE A 154 2.06 1.31 -8.30
CA PHE A 154 1.56 2.41 -7.48
C PHE A 154 1.45 2.07 -5.98
N GLY A 155 0.94 0.91 -5.63
CA GLY A 155 0.93 0.34 -4.29
C GLY A 155 -0.10 0.89 -3.31
N VAL A 156 -0.71 2.05 -3.55
CA VAL A 156 -1.70 2.64 -2.64
C VAL A 156 -2.95 1.77 -2.57
N GLY A 157 -3.32 1.32 -1.37
CA GLY A 157 -4.50 0.45 -1.17
C GLY A 157 -4.29 -1.04 -1.47
N MET A 158 -3.13 -1.46 -1.99
CA MET A 158 -2.82 -2.86 -2.31
C MET A 158 -3.17 -3.83 -1.17
N GLY A 159 -2.81 -3.48 0.07
CA GLY A 159 -3.01 -4.36 1.22
C GLY A 159 -4.46 -4.69 1.52
N ILE A 160 -5.38 -3.78 1.23
CA ILE A 160 -6.81 -3.97 1.48
C ILE A 160 -7.40 -4.95 0.47
N VAL A 161 -7.05 -4.76 -0.81
CA VAL A 161 -7.50 -5.65 -1.89
C VAL A 161 -6.96 -7.05 -1.70
N MET A 162 -5.68 -7.15 -1.34
CA MET A 162 -5.03 -8.44 -1.10
C MET A 162 -5.67 -9.19 0.06
N LEU A 163 -5.94 -8.50 1.19
CA LEU A 163 -6.61 -9.12 2.33
C LEU A 163 -8.01 -9.62 1.96
N ALA A 164 -8.78 -8.81 1.22
CA ALA A 164 -10.11 -9.21 0.76
C ALA A 164 -10.07 -10.47 -0.12
N ILE A 165 -9.10 -10.58 -1.02
CA ILE A 165 -8.95 -11.76 -1.88
C ILE A 165 -8.52 -12.99 -1.08
N TYR A 166 -7.62 -12.84 -0.12
CA TYR A 166 -7.21 -13.96 0.73
C TYR A 166 -8.34 -14.49 1.61
N GLU A 167 -9.19 -13.62 2.12
CA GLU A 167 -10.37 -14.01 2.88
C GLU A 167 -11.40 -14.74 2.03
N VAL A 168 -11.53 -14.34 0.75
CA VAL A 168 -12.54 -14.90 -0.16
C VAL A 168 -12.08 -16.18 -0.84
N LEU A 169 -10.89 -16.16 -1.43
CA LEU A 169 -10.39 -17.27 -2.25
C LEU A 169 -9.44 -18.20 -1.48
N GLY A 170 -8.75 -17.66 -0.47
CA GLY A 170 -7.75 -18.39 0.30
C GLY A 170 -8.34 -19.28 1.38
N GLN A 171 -9.51 -18.95 1.92
CA GLN A 171 -10.10 -19.60 3.10
C GLN A 171 -9.17 -19.67 4.32
N ASP A 172 -8.19 -18.78 4.38
CA ASP A 172 -7.25 -18.70 5.49
C ASP A 172 -7.92 -17.98 6.68
N LYS A 173 -7.52 -18.36 7.90
CA LYS A 173 -7.88 -17.58 9.09
C LYS A 173 -7.37 -16.15 8.91
N PHE A 174 -8.11 -15.16 9.36
CA PHE A 174 -7.77 -13.73 9.23
C PHE A 174 -6.32 -13.41 9.60
N LEU A 175 -5.80 -14.01 10.69
CA LEU A 175 -4.42 -13.78 11.14
C LEU A 175 -3.39 -14.35 10.16
N VAL A 176 -3.67 -15.51 9.55
CA VAL A 176 -2.82 -16.12 8.52
C VAL A 176 -2.86 -15.29 7.24
N ALA A 177 -4.07 -14.92 6.78
CA ALA A 177 -4.25 -14.06 5.61
C ALA A 177 -3.51 -12.71 5.77
N ASN A 178 -3.58 -12.11 6.96
CA ASN A 178 -2.89 -10.86 7.26
C ASN A 178 -1.36 -11.03 7.31
N ALA A 179 -0.86 -12.16 7.82
CA ALA A 179 0.56 -12.48 7.82
C ALA A 179 1.10 -12.65 6.39
N VAL A 180 0.40 -13.43 5.56
CA VAL A 180 0.74 -13.65 4.15
C VAL A 180 0.70 -12.33 3.38
N LYS A 181 -0.33 -11.52 3.56
CA LYS A 181 -0.43 -10.18 2.96
C LYS A 181 0.79 -9.31 3.30
N ASN A 182 1.17 -9.24 4.57
CA ASN A 182 2.31 -8.42 4.98
C ASN A 182 3.63 -8.94 4.40
N PHE A 183 3.79 -10.26 4.30
CA PHE A 183 4.93 -10.90 3.65
C PHE A 183 5.02 -10.53 2.16
N VAL A 184 3.92 -10.66 1.43
CA VAL A 184 3.86 -10.34 -0.01
C VAL A 184 4.12 -8.85 -0.25
N ILE A 185 3.50 -7.97 0.55
CA ILE A 185 3.72 -6.51 0.46
C ILE A 185 5.19 -6.16 0.72
N ALA A 186 5.83 -6.81 1.71
CA ALA A 186 7.24 -6.57 1.98
C ALA A 186 8.10 -6.92 0.76
N ILE A 187 7.87 -8.07 0.11
CA ILE A 187 8.60 -8.47 -1.09
C ILE A 187 8.41 -7.42 -2.21
N VAL A 188 7.17 -7.06 -2.54
CA VAL A 188 6.88 -6.05 -3.57
C VAL A 188 7.56 -4.72 -3.24
N THR A 189 7.52 -4.30 -1.97
CA THR A 189 8.15 -3.06 -1.51
C THR A 189 9.67 -3.10 -1.73
N PHE A 190 10.36 -4.15 -1.28
CA PHE A 190 11.82 -4.25 -1.42
C PHE A 190 12.27 -4.40 -2.87
N VAL A 191 11.53 -5.17 -3.67
CA VAL A 191 11.77 -5.28 -5.12
C VAL A 191 11.60 -3.92 -5.79
N GLY A 192 10.52 -3.20 -5.48
CA GLY A 192 10.28 -1.85 -5.98
C GLY A 192 11.40 -0.88 -5.58
N ILE A 193 11.80 -0.85 -4.32
CA ILE A 193 12.92 -0.01 -3.84
C ILE A 193 14.20 -0.33 -4.62
N ALA A 194 14.55 -1.60 -4.79
CA ALA A 194 15.78 -2.00 -5.50
C ALA A 194 15.77 -1.50 -6.95
N LEU A 195 14.64 -1.66 -7.66
CA LEU A 195 14.48 -1.18 -9.03
C LEU A 195 14.49 0.36 -9.10
N PHE A 196 13.69 1.04 -8.30
CA PHE A 196 13.62 2.51 -8.32
C PHE A 196 14.95 3.15 -7.91
N ALA A 197 15.70 2.54 -6.98
CA ALA A 197 17.02 2.98 -6.61
C ALA A 197 18.02 2.83 -7.77
N SER A 198 17.98 1.71 -8.50
CA SER A 198 18.88 1.48 -9.65
C SER A 198 18.66 2.45 -10.81
N PHE A 199 17.45 3.03 -10.91
CA PHE A 199 17.12 4.06 -11.91
C PHE A 199 17.17 5.49 -11.35
N GLY A 200 17.64 5.69 -10.11
CA GLY A 200 17.79 7.02 -9.51
C GLY A 200 16.47 7.75 -9.23
N LEU A 201 15.36 7.02 -9.10
CA LEU A 201 14.02 7.60 -8.92
C LEU A 201 13.65 7.88 -7.46
N ILE A 202 14.55 7.68 -6.50
CA ILE A 202 14.26 7.86 -5.08
C ILE A 202 14.89 9.15 -4.56
N ALA A 203 14.06 10.02 -3.99
CA ALA A 203 14.50 11.17 -3.21
C ALA A 203 14.84 10.72 -1.77
N TRP A 204 16.03 10.18 -1.56
CA TRP A 204 16.45 9.53 -0.31
C TRP A 204 16.26 10.38 0.94
N GLY A 205 16.68 11.66 0.90
CA GLY A 205 16.56 12.57 2.04
C GLY A 205 15.11 12.71 2.55
N PRO A 206 14.19 13.21 1.70
CA PRO A 206 12.76 13.26 2.03
C PRO A 206 12.16 11.91 2.44
N ALA A 207 12.52 10.83 1.72
CA ALA A 207 11.99 9.49 1.98
C ALA A 207 12.39 8.95 3.36
N ILE A 208 13.66 9.11 3.76
CA ILE A 208 14.16 8.66 5.07
C ILE A 208 13.52 9.48 6.20
N VAL A 209 13.46 10.81 6.06
CA VAL A 209 12.87 11.68 7.10
C VAL A 209 11.41 11.32 7.34
N MET A 210 10.63 11.14 6.27
CA MET A 210 9.23 10.71 6.39
C MET A 210 9.13 9.28 6.93
N GLY A 211 10.02 8.38 6.53
CA GLY A 211 10.08 6.99 7.00
C GLY A 211 10.38 6.89 8.51
N LEU A 212 11.27 7.73 9.04
CA LEU A 212 11.51 7.83 10.48
C LEU A 212 10.25 8.27 11.23
N GLY A 213 9.56 9.30 10.72
CA GLY A 213 8.26 9.70 11.24
C GLY A 213 7.25 8.56 11.21
N ALA A 214 7.13 7.85 10.08
CA ALA A 214 6.18 6.75 9.91
C ALA A 214 6.48 5.57 10.86
N THR A 215 7.75 5.28 11.10
CA THR A 215 8.16 4.24 12.05
C THR A 215 7.74 4.60 13.47
N ILE A 216 8.04 5.82 13.92
CA ILE A 216 7.69 6.29 15.25
C ILE A 216 6.17 6.36 15.42
N GLY A 217 5.46 6.92 14.42
CA GLY A 217 4.00 7.00 14.42
C GLY A 217 3.32 5.64 14.45
N GLY A 218 3.83 4.69 13.68
CA GLY A 218 3.35 3.31 13.68
C GLY A 218 3.51 2.64 15.03
N TYR A 219 4.66 2.81 15.67
CA TYR A 219 4.91 2.27 17.01
C TYR A 219 4.03 2.94 18.09
N ALA A 220 3.94 4.26 18.06
CA ALA A 220 3.14 5.03 19.03
C ALA A 220 1.63 4.73 18.88
N SER A 221 1.17 4.38 17.68
CA SER A 221 -0.25 4.09 17.44
C SER A 221 -0.75 2.82 18.12
N VAL A 222 0.13 1.89 18.46
CA VAL A 222 -0.25 0.66 19.20
C VAL A 222 -0.89 1.01 20.54
N SER A 223 -0.39 2.04 21.23
CA SER A 223 -0.97 2.55 22.48
C SER A 223 -2.20 3.46 22.24
N LEU A 224 -2.25 4.16 21.11
CA LEU A 224 -3.34 5.07 20.75
C LEU A 224 -4.53 4.36 20.11
N ALA A 225 -4.29 3.16 19.52
CA ALA A 225 -5.30 2.32 18.87
C ALA A 225 -6.51 1.98 19.76
N GLN A 226 -6.29 1.97 21.07
CA GLN A 226 -7.34 1.70 22.06
C GLN A 226 -8.32 2.87 22.24
N ARG A 227 -7.97 4.07 21.77
CA ARG A 227 -8.74 5.31 22.00
C ARG A 227 -9.50 5.81 20.76
N LEU A 228 -9.11 5.39 19.56
CA LEU A 228 -9.72 5.86 18.30
C LEU A 228 -10.52 4.74 17.63
N SER A 229 -11.77 5.03 17.26
CA SER A 229 -12.59 4.05 16.55
C SER A 229 -12.04 3.81 15.14
N ARG A 230 -11.95 2.55 14.74
CA ARG A 230 -11.51 2.17 13.37
C ARG A 230 -12.39 2.79 12.30
N SER A 231 -13.68 2.97 12.55
CA SER A 231 -14.63 3.60 11.64
C SER A 231 -14.32 5.08 11.43
N PHE A 232 -13.96 5.81 12.50
CA PHE A 232 -13.60 7.22 12.40
C PHE A 232 -12.33 7.42 11.56
N LEU A 233 -11.27 6.66 11.88
CA LEU A 233 -10.01 6.72 11.13
C LEU A 233 -10.21 6.39 9.65
N ARG A 234 -10.99 5.37 9.36
CA ARG A 234 -11.31 4.99 8.00
C ARG A 234 -12.10 6.06 7.27
N GLY A 235 -13.10 6.65 7.92
CA GLY A 235 -13.88 7.77 7.38
C GLY A 235 -12.99 8.97 7.05
N ALA A 236 -12.09 9.34 7.96
CA ALA A 236 -11.14 10.44 7.76
C ALA A 236 -10.19 10.18 6.57
N VAL A 237 -9.62 8.97 6.47
CA VAL A 237 -8.75 8.60 5.34
C VAL A 237 -9.54 8.60 4.02
N LEU A 238 -10.77 8.09 4.02
CA LEU A 238 -11.62 8.06 2.82
C LEU A 238 -11.99 9.47 2.36
N SER A 239 -12.40 10.36 3.29
CA SER A 239 -12.71 11.76 2.96
C SER A 239 -11.48 12.47 2.38
N TRP A 240 -10.31 12.24 2.95
CA TRP A 240 -9.04 12.76 2.45
C TRP A 240 -8.71 12.20 1.05
N ALA A 241 -8.86 10.89 0.85
CA ALA A 241 -8.61 10.23 -0.44
C ALA A 241 -9.54 10.74 -1.54
N ILE A 242 -10.83 11.00 -1.22
CA ILE A 242 -11.79 11.62 -2.15
C ILE A 242 -11.34 13.04 -2.51
N GLY A 243 -10.99 13.86 -1.53
CA GLY A 243 -10.50 15.22 -1.75
C GLY A 243 -9.25 15.24 -2.65
N LEU A 244 -8.31 14.35 -2.39
CA LEU A 244 -7.11 14.20 -3.20
C LEU A 244 -7.40 13.73 -4.63
N THR A 245 -8.34 12.82 -4.79
CA THR A 245 -8.75 12.35 -6.11
C THR A 245 -9.34 13.50 -6.93
N ILE A 246 -10.23 14.29 -6.34
CA ILE A 246 -10.81 15.47 -6.98
C ILE A 246 -9.72 16.48 -7.34
N TYR A 247 -8.81 16.77 -6.41
CA TYR A 247 -7.68 17.68 -6.63
C TYR A 247 -6.77 17.19 -7.76
N ALA A 248 -6.48 15.89 -7.84
CA ALA A 248 -5.65 15.32 -8.88
C ALA A 248 -6.31 15.44 -10.27
N PHE A 249 -7.62 15.20 -10.35
CA PHE A 249 -8.37 15.41 -11.61
C PHE A 249 -8.29 16.85 -12.07
N TRP A 250 -8.47 17.80 -11.14
CA TRP A 250 -8.36 19.22 -11.48
C TRP A 250 -6.95 19.61 -11.95
N THR A 251 -5.91 19.11 -11.27
CA THR A 251 -4.53 19.56 -11.51
C THR A 251 -3.89 18.92 -12.74
N TYR A 252 -4.19 17.63 -13.01
CA TYR A 252 -3.49 16.86 -14.05
C TYR A 252 -4.29 16.67 -15.34
N LEU A 253 -5.59 16.94 -15.36
CA LEU A 253 -6.44 16.76 -16.54
C LEU A 253 -7.08 18.06 -17.06
N ASP A 254 -6.66 19.24 -16.54
CA ASP A 254 -7.16 20.57 -16.96
C ASP A 254 -8.71 20.64 -17.08
N VAL A 255 -9.44 20.05 -16.09
CA VAL A 255 -10.91 20.04 -16.06
C VAL A 255 -11.44 21.23 -15.29
#